data_35babb0df7d82ef0aa0b6a5ba761d166
#
_entry.id   35babb0df7d82ef0aa0b6a5ba761d166
#
_cell.length_a   1.000
_cell.length_b   1.000
_cell.length_c   1.000
_cell.angle_alpha   90.00
_cell.angle_beta   90.00
_cell.angle_gamma   90.00
#
_symmetry.space_group_name_H-M   'P 1'
#
loop_
_entity.id
_entity.type
_entity.pdbx_description
1 polymer ?
#
loop_
_entity_poly.entity_id
_entity_poly.type
_entity_poly.pdbx_seq_one_letter_code
_entity_poly.pdbx_strand_id
1 'polypeptide(L)'
;GLESGGLFVSDKSDEPPEMRKKRFDVRQLVLLQKITVAKDSSDMSRLGISALGGHGVMEDFSSLPRMLRDGLVNELWEGPRNVLLTQLFVDFQRARKWYPPKEFIKNMLKGADEKLIQGYGAELEEIMEIPHFFDMNEKTIKACGQWDDYCERLFHTYQDIALAEADSAG
;
A
#
# COMPACT_ATOMS: atom_id res chain seq x y z
N GLY A 1 -23.17 17.57 7.28
CA GLY A 1 -21.79 17.22 7.40
C GLY A 1 -21.68 15.81 7.91
N LEU A 2 -21.22 14.88 7.05
CA LEU A 2 -20.80 13.56 7.51
C LEU A 2 -19.42 13.74 8.13
N GLU A 3 -19.36 13.73 9.44
CA GLU A 3 -18.12 13.52 10.17
C GLU A 3 -17.67 12.08 9.89
N SER A 4 -16.81 11.92 8.88
CA SER A 4 -16.12 10.66 8.63
C SER A 4 -15.20 10.38 9.80
N GLY A 5 -15.65 9.49 10.69
CA GLY A 5 -14.97 9.18 11.93
C GLY A 5 -13.55 8.71 11.73
N GLY A 6 -12.63 9.42 12.28
CA GLY A 6 -11.51 8.85 13.02
C GLY A 6 -10.25 8.40 12.27
N LEU A 7 -10.20 8.32 10.94
CA LEU A 7 -8.99 7.91 10.22
C LEU A 7 -8.14 9.07 9.67
N PHE A 8 -8.58 10.29 9.79
CA PHE A 8 -7.78 11.44 9.41
C PHE A 8 -6.72 11.71 10.47
N VAL A 9 -5.48 11.92 10.02
CA VAL A 9 -4.40 12.48 10.84
C VAL A 9 -4.83 13.90 11.21
N SER A 10 -5.66 14.04 12.26
CA SER A 10 -6.01 15.34 12.78
C SER A 10 -4.77 15.90 13.48
N ASP A 11 -4.44 17.14 13.21
CA ASP A 11 -3.47 17.95 13.97
C ASP A 11 -4.04 18.27 15.37
N LYS A 12 -4.47 17.25 16.10
CA LYS A 12 -4.85 17.43 17.50
C LYS A 12 -3.55 17.58 18.29
N SER A 13 -3.27 18.80 18.68
CA SER A 13 -2.10 19.21 19.46
C SER A 13 -1.94 18.45 20.79
N ASP A 14 -2.97 17.75 21.23
CA ASP A 14 -3.04 17.11 22.55
C ASP A 14 -2.82 15.60 22.52
N GLU A 15 -2.57 15.01 21.33
CA GLU A 15 -2.32 13.57 21.22
C GLU A 15 -0.85 13.23 21.53
N PRO A 16 -0.58 12.22 22.39
CA PRO A 16 0.79 11.76 22.64
C PRO A 16 1.51 11.37 21.34
N PRO A 17 2.77 11.80 21.15
CA PRO A 17 3.51 11.53 19.90
C PRO A 17 3.53 10.05 19.48
N GLU A 18 3.68 9.14 20.42
CA GLU A 18 3.68 7.69 20.17
C GLU A 18 2.34 7.17 19.66
N MET A 19 1.22 7.71 20.18
CA MET A 19 -0.12 7.34 19.72
C MET A 19 -0.36 7.86 18.30
N ARG A 20 0.10 9.08 18.02
CA ARG A 20 0.04 9.68 16.68
C ARG A 20 0.79 8.85 15.65
N LYS A 21 2.01 8.37 16.00
CA LYS A 21 2.80 7.49 15.12
C LYS A 21 2.08 6.17 14.86
N LYS A 22 1.61 5.48 15.90
CA LYS A 22 0.88 4.21 15.74
C LYS A 22 -0.36 4.35 14.88
N ARG A 23 -1.12 5.43 15.05
CA ARG A 23 -2.29 5.70 14.22
C ARG A 23 -1.90 5.95 12.76
N PHE A 24 -0.81 6.66 12.53
CA PHE A 24 -0.25 6.86 11.20
C PHE A 24 0.16 5.52 10.58
N ASP A 25 0.91 4.69 11.30
CA ASP A 25 1.37 3.37 10.84
C ASP A 25 0.19 2.49 10.41
N VAL A 26 -0.82 2.36 11.28
CA VAL A 26 -2.03 1.57 10.97
C VAL A 26 -2.75 2.11 9.73
N ARG A 27 -2.89 3.44 9.62
CA ARG A 27 -3.54 4.06 8.46
C ARG A 27 -2.79 3.77 7.17
N GLN A 28 -1.46 3.95 7.16
CA GLN A 28 -0.66 3.66 5.96
C GLN A 28 -0.70 2.17 5.60
N LEU A 29 -0.64 1.29 6.60
CA LEU A 29 -0.75 -0.15 6.40
C LEU A 29 -2.08 -0.54 5.78
N VAL A 30 -3.20 0.01 6.26
CA VAL A 30 -4.54 -0.25 5.69
C VAL A 30 -4.63 0.21 4.23
N LEU A 31 -4.09 1.39 3.90
CA LEU A 31 -4.07 1.88 2.52
C LEU A 31 -3.20 1.00 1.61
N LEU A 32 -1.99 0.63 2.05
CA LEU A 32 -1.10 -0.28 1.33
C LEU A 32 -1.75 -1.65 1.11
N GLN A 33 -2.36 -2.21 2.15
CA GLN A 33 -3.11 -3.47 2.06
C GLN A 33 -4.22 -3.38 1.01
N LYS A 34 -5.01 -2.31 1.04
CA LYS A 34 -6.12 -2.14 0.11
C LYS A 34 -5.65 -2.12 -1.35
N ILE A 35 -4.63 -1.32 -1.67
CA ILE A 35 -4.16 -1.20 -3.05
C ILE A 35 -3.45 -2.45 -3.57
N THR A 36 -2.75 -3.18 -2.69
CA THR A 36 -1.98 -4.36 -3.09
C THR A 36 -2.86 -5.60 -3.14
N VAL A 37 -3.60 -5.91 -2.07
CA VAL A 37 -4.42 -7.14 -2.01
C VAL A 37 -5.54 -7.14 -3.04
N ALA A 38 -6.15 -5.99 -3.34
CA ALA A 38 -7.17 -5.90 -4.38
C ALA A 38 -6.60 -6.25 -5.77
N LYS A 39 -5.40 -5.72 -6.10
CA LYS A 39 -4.68 -6.05 -7.33
C LYS A 39 -4.29 -7.52 -7.38
N ASP A 40 -3.68 -8.04 -6.31
CA ASP A 40 -3.24 -9.44 -6.22
C ASP A 40 -4.40 -10.41 -6.43
N SER A 41 -5.58 -10.12 -5.86
CA SER A 41 -6.80 -10.90 -6.05
C SER A 41 -7.22 -11.00 -7.52
N SER A 42 -7.17 -9.87 -8.25
CA SER A 42 -7.46 -9.84 -9.68
C SER A 42 -6.41 -10.60 -10.49
N ASP A 43 -5.14 -10.42 -10.18
CA ASP A 43 -4.02 -11.06 -10.87
C ASP A 43 -4.02 -12.58 -10.64
N MET A 44 -4.29 -13.05 -9.42
CA MET A 44 -4.47 -14.47 -9.10
C MET A 44 -5.62 -15.08 -9.91
N SER A 45 -6.76 -14.37 -10.02
CA SER A 45 -7.89 -14.82 -10.82
C SER A 45 -7.54 -14.92 -12.30
N ARG A 46 -6.79 -13.96 -12.85
CA ARG A 46 -6.28 -14.00 -14.25
C ARG A 46 -5.35 -15.18 -14.46
N LEU A 47 -4.43 -15.45 -13.53
CA LEU A 47 -3.53 -16.61 -13.60
C LEU A 47 -4.31 -17.92 -13.57
N GLY A 48 -5.30 -18.05 -12.70
CA GLY A 48 -6.17 -19.23 -12.64
C GLY A 48 -6.93 -19.46 -13.97
N ILE A 49 -7.49 -18.40 -14.56
CA ILE A 49 -8.13 -18.46 -15.87
C ILE A 49 -7.14 -18.92 -16.94
N SER A 50 -5.94 -18.34 -16.95
CA SER A 50 -4.90 -18.70 -17.92
C SER A 50 -4.46 -20.16 -17.78
N ALA A 51 -4.34 -20.67 -16.56
CA ALA A 51 -3.97 -22.06 -16.30
C ALA A 51 -5.02 -23.07 -16.81
N LEU A 52 -6.31 -22.70 -16.80
CA LEU A 52 -7.40 -23.53 -17.33
C LEU A 52 -7.67 -23.30 -18.83
N GLY A 53 -7.00 -22.36 -19.46
CA GLY A 53 -7.18 -22.00 -20.86
C GLY A 53 -8.62 -21.60 -21.18
N GLY A 54 -9.17 -22.09 -22.31
CA GLY A 54 -10.54 -21.75 -22.72
C GLY A 54 -11.61 -22.13 -21.71
N HIS A 55 -11.42 -23.15 -20.90
CA HIS A 55 -12.34 -23.54 -19.84
C HIS A 55 -12.34 -22.52 -18.68
N GLY A 56 -11.24 -21.81 -18.47
CA GLY A 56 -11.13 -20.80 -17.40
C GLY A 56 -12.05 -19.60 -17.58
N VAL A 57 -12.46 -19.27 -18.80
CA VAL A 57 -13.38 -18.17 -19.06
C VAL A 57 -14.87 -18.58 -19.09
N MET A 58 -15.14 -19.88 -18.95
CA MET A 58 -16.49 -20.43 -18.96
C MET A 58 -17.08 -20.47 -17.55
N GLU A 59 -18.14 -19.70 -17.29
CA GLU A 59 -18.77 -19.64 -15.95
C GLU A 59 -19.43 -20.96 -15.54
N ASP A 60 -19.83 -21.79 -16.49
CA ASP A 60 -20.36 -23.13 -16.25
C ASP A 60 -19.30 -24.13 -15.76
N PHE A 61 -18.02 -23.82 -16.04
CA PHE A 61 -16.90 -24.67 -15.69
C PHE A 61 -16.21 -24.26 -14.38
N SER A 62 -16.07 -22.96 -14.14
CA SER A 62 -15.38 -22.44 -12.96
C SER A 62 -15.97 -21.13 -12.46
N SER A 63 -15.74 -20.81 -11.18
CA SER A 63 -16.09 -19.53 -10.58
C SER A 63 -15.08 -18.41 -10.87
N LEU A 64 -13.95 -18.70 -11.53
CA LEU A 64 -12.86 -17.74 -11.75
C LEU A 64 -13.28 -16.47 -12.51
N PRO A 65 -14.12 -16.53 -13.58
CA PRO A 65 -14.57 -15.30 -14.24
C PRO A 65 -15.36 -14.37 -13.32
N ARG A 66 -16.17 -14.94 -12.42
CA ARG A 66 -16.92 -14.16 -11.42
C ARG A 66 -15.95 -13.58 -10.38
N MET A 67 -15.01 -14.38 -9.87
CA MET A 67 -13.99 -13.91 -8.92
C MET A 67 -13.15 -12.79 -9.50
N LEU A 68 -12.80 -12.85 -10.80
CA LEU A 68 -12.10 -11.76 -11.47
C LEU A 68 -12.92 -10.47 -11.51
N ARG A 69 -14.23 -10.56 -11.84
CA ARG A 69 -15.11 -9.37 -11.81
C ARG A 69 -15.24 -8.78 -10.41
N ASP A 70 -15.38 -9.63 -9.40
CA ASP A 70 -15.45 -9.20 -8.00
C ASP A 70 -14.13 -8.55 -7.56
N GLY A 71 -12.98 -9.10 -7.96
CA GLY A 71 -11.67 -8.53 -7.74
C GLY A 71 -11.51 -7.13 -8.37
N LEU A 72 -11.92 -6.97 -9.63
CA LEU A 72 -11.91 -5.67 -10.33
C LEU A 72 -12.81 -4.63 -9.65
N VAL A 73 -13.95 -5.03 -9.12
CA VAL A 73 -14.82 -4.14 -8.32
C VAL A 73 -14.09 -3.70 -7.06
N ASN A 74 -13.38 -4.62 -6.40
CA ASN A 74 -12.60 -4.31 -5.21
C ASN A 74 -11.45 -3.33 -5.48
N GLU A 75 -10.86 -3.31 -6.67
CA GLU A 75 -9.85 -2.31 -7.05
C GLU A 75 -10.41 -0.88 -7.13
N LEU A 76 -11.72 -0.74 -7.40
CA LEU A 76 -12.42 0.54 -7.57
C LEU A 76 -13.16 1.00 -6.31
N TRP A 77 -13.70 0.05 -5.56
CA TRP A 77 -14.48 0.31 -4.36
C TRP A 77 -13.65 0.99 -3.26
N GLU A 78 -14.23 1.97 -2.56
CA GLU A 78 -13.56 2.76 -1.49
C GLU A 78 -12.33 3.56 -1.95
N GLY A 79 -12.17 3.77 -3.23
CA GLY A 79 -11.12 4.55 -3.85
C GLY A 79 -10.22 3.71 -4.76
N PRO A 80 -10.12 4.13 -6.04
CA PRO A 80 -9.24 3.47 -6.99
C PRO A 80 -7.76 3.65 -6.63
N ARG A 81 -6.93 2.72 -7.08
CA ARG A 81 -5.49 2.63 -6.76
C ARG A 81 -4.77 3.98 -6.84
N ASN A 82 -4.94 4.72 -7.93
CA ASN A 82 -4.27 6.01 -8.14
C ASN A 82 -4.66 7.07 -7.09
N VAL A 83 -5.91 7.08 -6.64
CA VAL A 83 -6.39 8.00 -5.58
C VAL A 83 -5.75 7.64 -4.24
N LEU A 84 -5.71 6.35 -3.90
CA LEU A 84 -5.11 5.88 -2.65
C LEU A 84 -3.59 6.06 -2.61
N LEU A 85 -2.90 5.84 -3.74
CA LEU A 85 -1.47 6.12 -3.89
C LEU A 85 -1.16 7.62 -3.71
N THR A 86 -1.99 8.49 -4.28
CA THR A 86 -1.85 9.94 -4.08
C THR A 86 -2.08 10.32 -2.61
N GLN A 87 -3.06 9.70 -1.97
CA GLN A 87 -3.35 9.94 -0.54
C GLN A 87 -2.18 9.50 0.34
N LEU A 88 -1.63 8.29 0.11
CA LEU A 88 -0.42 7.81 0.77
C LEU A 88 0.73 8.83 0.64
N PHE A 89 1.01 9.25 -0.58
CA PHE A 89 2.08 10.21 -0.86
C PHE A 89 1.89 11.53 -0.09
N VAL A 90 0.69 12.10 -0.14
CA VAL A 90 0.37 13.35 0.58
C VAL A 90 0.48 13.17 2.10
N ASP A 91 0.04 12.03 2.62
CA ASP A 91 0.14 11.73 4.04
C ASP A 91 1.60 11.66 4.49
N PHE A 92 2.50 11.01 3.73
CA PHE A 92 3.94 10.99 3.99
C PHE A 92 4.57 12.37 3.88
N GLN A 93 4.22 13.16 2.86
CA GLN A 93 4.71 14.53 2.71
C GLN A 93 4.37 15.41 3.93
N ARG A 94 3.17 15.24 4.49
CA ARG A 94 2.74 15.96 5.70
C ARG A 94 3.40 15.42 6.96
N ALA A 95 3.61 14.11 7.03
CA ALA A 95 4.16 13.46 8.22
C ALA A 95 5.67 13.67 8.37
N ARG A 96 6.44 13.83 7.30
CA ARG A 96 7.91 13.86 7.33
C ARG A 96 8.54 14.84 8.33
N LYS A 97 7.82 15.88 8.74
CA LYS A 97 8.28 16.87 9.72
C LYS A 97 8.30 16.36 11.16
N TRP A 98 7.40 15.42 11.49
CA TRP A 98 7.25 14.89 12.86
C TRP A 98 7.45 13.38 12.93
N TYR A 99 7.45 12.68 11.78
CA TYR A 99 7.70 11.26 11.65
C TYR A 99 8.54 11.01 10.39
N PRO A 100 9.89 10.95 10.54
CA PRO A 100 10.79 10.75 9.41
C PRO A 100 10.48 9.44 8.67
N PRO A 101 10.57 9.41 7.32
CA PRO A 101 10.32 8.21 6.52
C PRO A 101 11.13 6.98 6.97
N LYS A 102 12.39 7.14 7.30
CA LYS A 102 13.25 6.04 7.81
C LYS A 102 12.74 5.43 9.10
N GLU A 103 12.21 6.25 10.00
CA GLU A 103 11.65 5.76 11.26
C GLU A 103 10.38 4.95 11.03
N PHE A 104 9.51 5.42 10.13
CA PHE A 104 8.32 4.67 9.71
C PHE A 104 8.70 3.31 9.14
N ILE A 105 9.65 3.24 8.21
CA ILE A 105 10.12 1.97 7.61
C ILE A 105 10.70 1.04 8.66
N LYS A 106 11.52 1.56 9.58
CA LYS A 106 12.07 0.78 10.68
C LYS A 106 10.98 0.15 11.56
N ASN A 107 9.92 0.90 11.83
CA ASN A 107 8.79 0.40 12.63
C ASN A 107 7.96 -0.62 11.84
N MET A 108 7.68 -0.35 10.56
CA MET A 108 6.87 -1.21 9.70
C MET A 108 7.54 -2.55 9.38
N LEU A 109 8.84 -2.52 9.10
CA LEU A 109 9.64 -3.71 8.75
C LEU A 109 10.43 -4.25 9.95
N LYS A 110 9.92 -4.05 11.15
CA LYS A 110 10.55 -4.59 12.37
C LYS A 110 10.70 -6.10 12.26
N GLY A 111 11.92 -6.59 12.48
CA GLY A 111 12.26 -8.03 12.32
C GLY A 111 12.95 -8.36 11.01
N ALA A 112 12.95 -7.46 10.03
CA ALA A 112 13.70 -7.63 8.78
C ALA A 112 15.21 -7.36 8.95
N ASP A 113 15.97 -7.75 7.93
CA ASP A 113 17.39 -7.41 7.82
C ASP A 113 17.62 -5.89 7.80
N GLU A 114 18.61 -5.42 8.56
CA GLU A 114 18.91 -3.99 8.68
C GLU A 114 19.22 -3.32 7.33
N LYS A 115 19.90 -4.03 6.44
CA LYS A 115 20.24 -3.53 5.10
C LYS A 115 18.96 -3.32 4.26
N LEU A 116 17.99 -4.21 4.41
CA LEU A 116 16.69 -4.09 3.74
C LEU A 116 15.92 -2.87 4.25
N ILE A 117 15.86 -2.69 5.57
CA ILE A 117 15.23 -1.53 6.23
C ILE A 117 15.87 -0.21 5.73
N GLN A 118 17.21 -0.16 5.70
CA GLN A 118 17.93 1.02 5.22
C GLN A 118 17.66 1.32 3.75
N GLY A 119 17.59 0.28 2.89
CA GLY A 119 17.27 0.41 1.48
C GLY A 119 15.89 1.04 1.26
N TYR A 120 14.85 0.47 1.87
CA TYR A 120 13.49 1.02 1.79
C TYR A 120 13.38 2.44 2.38
N GLY A 121 14.08 2.69 3.48
CA GLY A 121 14.09 4.01 4.10
C GLY A 121 14.72 5.09 3.23
N ALA A 122 15.85 4.78 2.58
CA ALA A 122 16.53 5.70 1.67
C ALA A 122 15.70 5.97 0.41
N GLU A 123 15.11 4.93 -0.19
CA GLU A 123 14.24 5.06 -1.36
C GLU A 123 13.00 5.91 -1.06
N LEU A 124 12.38 5.73 0.12
CA LEU A 124 11.24 6.54 0.53
C LEU A 124 11.63 8.02 0.71
N GLU A 125 12.80 8.30 1.28
CA GLU A 125 13.28 9.68 1.39
C GLU A 125 13.49 10.32 0.03
N GLU A 126 14.09 9.60 -0.93
CA GLU A 126 14.31 10.09 -2.29
C GLU A 126 12.97 10.39 -3.00
N ILE A 127 11.99 9.49 -2.89
CA ILE A 127 10.64 9.71 -3.45
C ILE A 127 9.98 10.93 -2.80
N MET A 128 10.17 11.13 -1.50
CA MET A 128 9.58 12.27 -0.78
C MET A 128 10.22 13.63 -1.11
N GLU A 129 11.36 13.68 -1.80
CA GLU A 129 11.92 14.91 -2.35
C GLU A 129 11.12 15.45 -3.55
N ILE A 130 10.26 14.64 -4.15
CA ILE A 130 9.34 15.07 -5.20
C ILE A 130 8.23 15.89 -4.55
N PRO A 131 8.02 17.16 -4.98
CA PRO A 131 7.10 18.05 -4.26
C PRO A 131 5.62 17.66 -4.42
N HIS A 132 5.24 17.15 -5.59
CA HIS A 132 3.87 16.72 -5.92
C HIS A 132 3.82 15.96 -7.26
N PHE A 133 2.69 15.28 -7.51
CA PHE A 133 2.44 14.52 -8.74
C PHE A 133 1.46 15.21 -9.70
N PHE A 134 1.24 16.53 -9.54
CA PHE A 134 0.18 17.22 -10.31
C PHE A 134 0.60 17.64 -11.72
N ASP A 135 1.90 17.81 -11.97
CA ASP A 135 2.39 18.21 -13.29
C ASP A 135 2.49 17.00 -14.21
N MET A 136 1.78 17.04 -15.34
CA MET A 136 1.81 16.00 -16.36
C MET A 136 3.06 16.13 -17.24
N ASN A 137 4.21 15.74 -16.73
CA ASN A 137 5.46 15.68 -17.44
C ASN A 137 6.16 14.33 -17.27
N GLU A 138 7.14 14.03 -18.10
CA GLU A 138 7.85 12.73 -18.10
C GLU A 138 8.45 12.39 -16.74
N LYS A 139 9.03 13.37 -16.05
CA LYS A 139 9.63 13.18 -14.72
C LYS A 139 8.57 12.77 -13.69
N THR A 140 7.42 13.43 -13.69
CA THR A 140 6.32 13.12 -12.77
C THR A 140 5.69 11.78 -13.07
N ILE A 141 5.50 11.43 -14.35
CA ILE A 141 4.96 10.12 -14.76
C ILE A 141 5.89 9.00 -14.30
N LYS A 142 7.20 9.15 -14.50
CA LYS A 142 8.20 8.19 -14.00
C LYS A 142 8.16 8.06 -12.48
N ALA A 143 8.06 9.18 -11.78
CA ALA A 143 7.98 9.20 -10.32
C ALA A 143 6.70 8.53 -9.79
N CYS A 144 5.56 8.69 -10.46
CA CYS A 144 4.33 7.97 -10.13
C CYS A 144 4.51 6.46 -10.26
N GLY A 145 5.17 5.99 -11.32
CA GLY A 145 5.47 4.58 -11.51
C GLY A 145 6.42 4.03 -10.43
N GLN A 146 7.44 4.78 -10.07
CA GLN A 146 8.36 4.40 -8.97
C GLN A 146 7.63 4.33 -7.62
N TRP A 147 6.74 5.29 -7.36
CA TRP A 147 5.94 5.30 -6.14
C TRP A 147 4.99 4.10 -6.04
N ASP A 148 4.32 3.77 -7.14
CA ASP A 148 3.42 2.62 -7.22
C ASP A 148 4.17 1.30 -6.96
N ASP A 149 5.27 1.07 -7.66
CA ASP A 149 6.14 -0.10 -7.48
C ASP A 149 6.71 -0.17 -6.05
N TYR A 150 7.15 0.95 -5.51
CA TYR A 150 7.64 1.03 -4.13
C TYR A 150 6.58 0.58 -3.12
N CYS A 151 5.36 1.09 -3.23
CA CYS A 151 4.26 0.75 -2.32
C CYS A 151 3.91 -0.75 -2.37
N GLU A 152 3.87 -1.34 -3.56
CA GLU A 152 3.59 -2.76 -3.75
C GLU A 152 4.69 -3.63 -3.14
N ARG A 153 5.96 -3.36 -3.44
CA ARG A 153 7.11 -4.08 -2.88
C ARG A 153 7.19 -3.96 -1.36
N LEU A 154 6.96 -2.76 -0.83
CA LEU A 154 6.96 -2.51 0.60
C LEU A 154 5.92 -3.36 1.33
N PHE A 155 4.69 -3.43 0.77
CA PHE A 155 3.63 -4.21 1.40
C PHE A 155 3.89 -5.71 1.32
N HIS A 156 4.35 -6.24 0.19
CA HIS A 156 4.73 -7.65 0.08
C HIS A 156 5.85 -8.03 1.05
N THR A 157 6.88 -7.18 1.18
CA THR A 157 7.94 -7.38 2.17
C THR A 157 7.39 -7.43 3.61
N TYR A 158 6.46 -6.54 3.94
CA TYR A 158 5.78 -6.56 5.23
C TYR A 158 4.99 -7.86 5.45
N GLN A 159 4.26 -8.34 4.43
CA GLN A 159 3.53 -9.61 4.49
C GLN A 159 4.47 -10.80 4.74
N ASP A 160 5.59 -10.87 4.04
CA ASP A 160 6.56 -11.95 4.19
C ASP A 160 7.11 -12.01 5.62
N ILE A 161 7.42 -10.84 6.23
CA ILE A 161 7.88 -10.75 7.60
C ILE A 161 6.78 -11.22 8.57
N ALA A 162 5.55 -10.74 8.39
CA ALA A 162 4.43 -11.10 9.25
C ALA A 162 4.08 -12.60 9.18
N LEU A 163 4.18 -13.20 7.99
CA LEU A 163 4.00 -14.64 7.81
C LEU A 163 5.10 -15.44 8.50
N ALA A 164 6.37 -15.03 8.35
CA ALA A 164 7.49 -15.69 9.01
C ALA A 164 7.39 -15.61 10.55
N GLU A 165 6.92 -14.48 11.08
CA GLU A 165 6.64 -14.35 12.52
C GLU A 165 5.51 -15.28 12.98
N ALA A 166 4.44 -15.38 12.21
CA ALA A 166 3.31 -16.26 12.52
C ALA A 166 3.74 -17.73 12.53
N ASP A 167 4.52 -18.18 11.53
CA ASP A 167 5.03 -19.54 11.43
C ASP A 167 6.00 -19.89 12.57
N SER A 168 6.75 -18.91 13.08
CA SER A 168 7.69 -19.10 14.20
C SER A 168 7.01 -19.17 15.56
N ALA A 169 5.78 -18.68 15.67
CA ALA A 169 5.01 -18.62 16.92
C ALA A 169 4.08 -19.82 17.12
N GLY A 170 3.86 -20.67 16.10
CA GLY A 170 3.04 -21.88 16.13
C GLY A 170 3.84 -23.14 16.30
#